data_73f4576a9e50c1eea2dc08d1154037b8
#
_entry.id   73f4576a9e50c1eea2dc08d1154037b8
#
_cell.length_a   1.000
_cell.length_b   1.000
_cell.length_c   1.000
_cell.angle_alpha   90.00
_cell.angle_beta   90.00
_cell.angle_gamma   90.00
#
_symmetry.space_group_name_H-M   'P 1'
#
loop_
_entity.id
_entity.type
_entity.pdbx_description
1 polymer ?
#
loop_
_entity_poly.entity_id
_entity_poly.type
_entity_poly.pdbx_seq_one_letter_code
_entity_poly.pdbx_strand_id
1 'polypeptide(L)'
;MATVHQVIDRAGRDVGFLEGPNNDNPWGRWYGVPNQPYCAAWLSFVFFECGAPQPASSSKGYAFTPAGAAWFKKQGRWGHTPQPGAHVFFKFSGPRIHHVGLVVGVGPGFIDTIEGNTSRGSAGSQRDGGGVWRRRRSAGIVGYGYPLLEGGGGGGGGGGGAPPWPGRLIRQPPIMQGEDVRMWQARMAERGWKVTADGAYGPASEAACRKFQAEKGLEVDGVIGPQTWSTTWTAPVT
;
A
#
# COMPACT_ATOMS: atom_id res chain seq x y z
N MET A 1 -3.91 -2.06 15.94
CA MET A 1 -4.48 -1.80 14.59
C MET A 1 -3.78 -2.75 13.62
N ALA A 2 -4.43 -3.19 12.53
CA ALA A 2 -3.76 -4.06 11.56
C ALA A 2 -2.61 -3.32 10.87
N THR A 3 -1.52 -4.03 10.56
CA THR A 3 -0.39 -3.48 9.81
C THR A 3 -0.53 -3.71 8.31
N VAL A 4 0.15 -2.92 7.50
CA VAL A 4 0.25 -3.13 6.04
C VAL A 4 0.75 -4.54 5.72
N HIS A 5 1.76 -5.01 6.48
CA HIS A 5 2.34 -6.34 6.29
C HIS A 5 1.32 -7.45 6.52
N GLN A 6 0.55 -7.37 7.62
CA GLN A 6 -0.50 -8.36 7.93
C GLN A 6 -1.54 -8.46 6.82
N VAL A 7 -1.96 -7.33 6.24
CA VAL A 7 -2.94 -7.31 5.14
C VAL A 7 -2.36 -7.92 3.87
N ILE A 8 -1.11 -7.59 3.53
CA ILE A 8 -0.43 -8.13 2.34
C ILE A 8 -0.20 -9.64 2.49
N ASP A 9 0.23 -10.10 3.65
CA ASP A 9 0.43 -11.53 3.93
C ASP A 9 -0.89 -12.30 3.87
N ARG A 10 -1.97 -11.72 4.45
CA ARG A 10 -3.29 -12.33 4.38
C ARG A 10 -3.74 -12.47 2.92
N ALA A 11 -3.64 -11.42 2.12
CA ALA A 11 -3.97 -11.45 0.69
C ALA A 11 -3.11 -12.45 -0.09
N GLY A 12 -1.84 -12.57 0.27
CA GLY A 12 -0.88 -13.49 -0.34
C GLY A 12 -1.29 -14.96 -0.25
N ARG A 13 -2.03 -15.36 0.80
CA ARG A 13 -2.50 -16.74 1.00
C ARG A 13 -3.52 -17.19 -0.05
N ASP A 14 -4.23 -16.24 -0.65
CA ASP A 14 -5.27 -16.54 -1.65
C ASP A 14 -4.71 -16.59 -3.08
N VAL A 15 -3.44 -16.18 -3.30
CA VAL A 15 -2.83 -16.18 -4.64
C VAL A 15 -2.77 -17.60 -5.21
N GLY A 16 -3.29 -17.77 -6.41
CA GLY A 16 -3.41 -19.08 -7.08
C GLY A 16 -4.81 -19.68 -6.95
N PHE A 17 -5.72 -19.09 -6.17
CA PHE A 17 -7.10 -19.52 -6.12
C PHE A 17 -7.74 -19.42 -7.52
N LEU A 18 -8.52 -20.44 -7.85
CA LEU A 18 -9.38 -20.49 -9.04
C LEU A 18 -10.84 -20.62 -8.61
N GLU A 19 -11.70 -19.79 -9.17
CA GLU A 19 -13.14 -19.88 -8.93
C GLU A 19 -13.77 -21.08 -9.59
N GLY A 20 -14.90 -21.51 -9.05
CA GLY A 20 -15.76 -22.50 -9.68
C GLY A 20 -16.62 -21.90 -10.80
N PRO A 21 -17.46 -22.74 -11.46
CA PRO A 21 -18.37 -22.25 -12.48
C PRO A 21 -19.27 -21.10 -11.99
N ASN A 22 -19.60 -20.18 -12.91
CA ASN A 22 -20.48 -19.04 -12.62
C ASN A 22 -19.99 -18.14 -11.49
N ASN A 23 -18.71 -17.79 -11.44
CA ASN A 23 -18.10 -17.01 -10.38
C ASN A 23 -18.29 -17.60 -8.96
N ASP A 24 -18.34 -18.92 -8.83
CA ASP A 24 -18.46 -19.53 -7.52
C ASP A 24 -17.18 -19.39 -6.72
N ASN A 25 -17.25 -18.66 -5.63
CA ASN A 25 -16.11 -18.33 -4.79
C ASN A 25 -16.54 -18.15 -3.32
N PRO A 26 -15.62 -18.35 -2.35
CA PRO A 26 -15.96 -18.25 -0.92
C PRO A 26 -16.29 -16.82 -0.48
N TRP A 27 -15.68 -15.81 -1.10
CA TRP A 27 -15.81 -14.41 -0.66
C TRP A 27 -17.15 -13.79 -1.06
N GLY A 28 -17.66 -14.13 -2.24
CA GLY A 28 -19.02 -13.77 -2.65
C GLY A 28 -20.06 -14.40 -1.72
N ARG A 29 -19.89 -15.69 -1.38
CA ARG A 29 -20.76 -16.37 -0.39
C ARG A 29 -20.66 -15.74 1.00
N TRP A 30 -19.44 -15.47 1.49
CA TRP A 30 -19.21 -14.81 2.77
C TRP A 30 -19.85 -13.43 2.85
N TYR A 31 -19.72 -12.64 1.79
CA TYR A 31 -20.28 -11.29 1.75
C TYR A 31 -21.80 -11.30 1.64
N GLY A 32 -22.39 -12.28 1.00
CA GLY A 32 -23.82 -12.41 0.71
C GLY A 32 -24.18 -12.03 -0.73
N VAL A 33 -23.22 -12.09 -1.66
CA VAL A 33 -23.40 -11.86 -3.10
C VAL A 33 -22.79 -13.03 -3.89
N PRO A 34 -23.33 -14.25 -3.77
CA PRO A 34 -22.80 -15.41 -4.49
C PRO A 34 -22.90 -15.21 -6.01
N ASN A 35 -22.01 -15.87 -6.73
CA ASN A 35 -22.04 -15.90 -8.20
C ASN A 35 -21.92 -14.52 -8.88
N GLN A 36 -21.26 -13.58 -8.22
CA GLN A 36 -20.98 -12.24 -8.75
C GLN A 36 -19.47 -11.98 -8.85
N PRO A 37 -19.04 -11.02 -9.68
CA PRO A 37 -17.66 -10.56 -9.67
C PRO A 37 -17.21 -10.18 -8.26
N TYR A 38 -16.13 -10.78 -7.78
CA TYR A 38 -15.79 -10.77 -6.35
C TYR A 38 -14.54 -9.97 -5.97
N CYS A 39 -13.98 -9.19 -6.85
CA CYS A 39 -12.77 -8.41 -6.55
C CYS A 39 -12.91 -7.56 -5.27
N ALA A 40 -14.05 -6.89 -5.11
CA ALA A 40 -14.35 -6.05 -3.94
C ALA A 40 -14.73 -6.88 -2.70
N ALA A 41 -15.49 -7.97 -2.87
CA ALA A 41 -15.84 -8.88 -1.77
C ALA A 41 -14.59 -9.59 -1.21
N TRP A 42 -13.68 -10.04 -2.11
CA TRP A 42 -12.40 -10.63 -1.72
C TRP A 42 -11.56 -9.64 -0.91
N LEU A 43 -11.39 -8.42 -1.43
CA LEU A 43 -10.56 -7.42 -0.74
C LEU A 43 -11.19 -7.03 0.61
N SER A 44 -12.52 -6.90 0.67
CA SER A 44 -13.23 -6.68 1.94
C SER A 44 -13.00 -7.80 2.94
N PHE A 45 -12.99 -9.06 2.50
CA PHE A 45 -12.69 -10.21 3.34
C PHE A 45 -11.27 -10.16 3.91
N VAL A 46 -10.26 -9.86 3.07
CA VAL A 46 -8.86 -9.71 3.51
C VAL A 46 -8.75 -8.70 4.64
N PHE A 47 -9.35 -7.52 4.48
CA PHE A 47 -9.33 -6.47 5.50
C PHE A 47 -10.16 -6.82 6.74
N PHE A 48 -11.28 -7.51 6.58
CA PHE A 48 -12.10 -7.98 7.69
C PHE A 48 -11.35 -8.98 8.57
N GLU A 49 -10.69 -9.97 7.96
CA GLU A 49 -9.87 -10.97 8.66
C GLU A 49 -8.69 -10.34 9.43
N CYS A 50 -8.19 -9.21 8.96
CA CYS A 50 -7.14 -8.45 9.64
C CYS A 50 -7.68 -7.49 10.73
N GLY A 51 -8.98 -7.46 10.99
CA GLY A 51 -9.58 -6.54 11.96
C GLY A 51 -9.57 -5.07 11.51
N ALA A 52 -9.47 -4.81 10.21
CA ALA A 52 -9.43 -3.47 9.61
C ALA A 52 -10.49 -3.30 8.49
N PRO A 53 -11.76 -3.66 8.69
CA PRO A 53 -12.77 -3.56 7.65
C PRO A 53 -12.95 -2.12 7.16
N GLN A 54 -13.29 -1.97 5.87
CA GLN A 54 -13.58 -0.68 5.25
C GLN A 54 -15.09 -0.57 5.02
N PRO A 55 -15.89 -0.10 6.00
CA PRO A 55 -17.34 -0.29 6.06
C PRO A 55 -18.09 0.67 5.12
N ALA A 56 -17.84 0.55 3.82
CA ALA A 56 -18.46 1.40 2.80
C ALA A 56 -19.93 1.05 2.51
N SER A 57 -20.30 -0.22 2.66
CA SER A 57 -21.68 -0.69 2.40
C SER A 57 -22.22 -1.57 3.54
N SER A 58 -21.37 -2.17 4.34
CA SER A 58 -21.73 -3.00 5.49
C SER A 58 -20.55 -3.06 6.47
N SER A 59 -20.78 -3.63 7.67
CA SER A 59 -19.70 -3.90 8.65
C SER A 59 -18.59 -4.81 8.08
N LYS A 60 -18.89 -5.61 7.07
CA LYS A 60 -17.93 -6.48 6.36
C LYS A 60 -17.04 -5.71 5.37
N GLY A 61 -17.50 -4.56 4.86
CA GLY A 61 -16.80 -3.80 3.82
C GLY A 61 -17.71 -3.41 2.66
N TYR A 62 -17.29 -3.68 1.43
CA TYR A 62 -18.05 -3.42 0.20
C TYR A 62 -17.84 -4.55 -0.82
N ALA A 63 -18.87 -4.81 -1.64
CA ALA A 63 -18.83 -5.72 -2.78
C ALA A 63 -19.00 -4.97 -4.13
N PHE A 64 -19.27 -3.67 -4.10
CA PHE A 64 -19.43 -2.83 -5.27
C PHE A 64 -18.33 -1.77 -5.32
N THR A 65 -17.46 -1.84 -6.32
CA THR A 65 -16.25 -1.01 -6.41
C THR A 65 -16.52 0.51 -6.40
N PRO A 66 -17.57 1.05 -7.07
CA PRO A 66 -17.89 2.46 -6.96
C PRO A 66 -18.28 2.91 -5.54
N ALA A 67 -18.94 2.06 -4.76
CA ALA A 67 -19.29 2.37 -3.37
C ALA A 67 -18.04 2.47 -2.49
N GLY A 68 -17.08 1.56 -2.67
CA GLY A 68 -15.78 1.64 -1.99
C GLY A 68 -15.03 2.90 -2.31
N ALA A 69 -14.92 3.27 -3.59
CA ALA A 69 -14.27 4.51 -4.01
C ALA A 69 -14.97 5.76 -3.43
N ALA A 70 -16.30 5.81 -3.48
CA ALA A 70 -17.08 6.92 -2.92
C ALA A 70 -16.87 7.05 -1.41
N TRP A 71 -16.83 5.92 -0.70
CA TRP A 71 -16.59 5.90 0.74
C TRP A 71 -15.21 6.45 1.10
N PHE A 72 -14.14 6.01 0.44
CA PHE A 72 -12.80 6.55 0.69
C PHE A 72 -12.73 8.06 0.42
N LYS A 73 -13.37 8.54 -0.65
CA LYS A 73 -13.48 9.97 -0.94
C LYS A 73 -14.21 10.72 0.18
N LYS A 74 -15.34 10.20 0.65
CA LYS A 74 -16.13 10.80 1.74
C LYS A 74 -15.33 10.85 3.06
N GLN A 75 -14.45 9.88 3.29
CA GLN A 75 -13.59 9.84 4.48
C GLN A 75 -12.35 10.74 4.37
N GLY A 76 -12.14 11.47 3.26
CA GLY A 76 -10.90 12.20 3.02
C GLY A 76 -9.66 11.31 2.84
N ARG A 77 -9.87 10.02 2.56
CA ARG A 77 -8.82 9.00 2.42
C ARG A 77 -8.69 8.49 0.98
N TRP A 78 -8.73 9.41 0.05
CA TRP A 78 -8.57 9.16 -1.37
C TRP A 78 -7.45 10.01 -1.95
N GLY A 79 -6.66 9.46 -2.87
CA GLY A 79 -5.61 10.21 -3.57
C GLY A 79 -5.10 9.50 -4.81
N HIS A 80 -3.95 10.00 -5.33
CA HIS A 80 -3.35 9.51 -6.57
C HIS A 80 -1.93 8.98 -6.37
N THR A 81 -1.41 9.00 -5.15
CA THR A 81 -0.09 8.47 -4.82
C THR A 81 -0.20 7.00 -4.43
N PRO A 82 0.46 6.07 -5.15
CA PRO A 82 0.43 4.67 -4.79
C PRO A 82 1.20 4.41 -3.48
N GLN A 83 0.66 3.51 -2.65
CA GLN A 83 1.35 3.04 -1.44
C GLN A 83 0.92 1.61 -1.12
N PRO A 84 1.83 0.75 -0.63
CA PRO A 84 1.47 -0.58 -0.17
C PRO A 84 0.38 -0.54 0.90
N GLY A 85 -0.55 -1.48 0.83
CA GLY A 85 -1.74 -1.52 1.68
C GLY A 85 -2.93 -0.69 1.18
N ALA A 86 -2.74 0.18 0.17
CA ALA A 86 -3.84 0.93 -0.42
C ALA A 86 -4.73 0.04 -1.30
N HIS A 87 -6.03 0.36 -1.33
CA HIS A 87 -6.95 -0.13 -2.34
C HIS A 87 -6.72 0.65 -3.64
N VAL A 88 -6.36 -0.01 -4.72
CA VAL A 88 -6.26 0.62 -6.04
C VAL A 88 -7.53 0.36 -6.84
N PHE A 89 -8.11 1.42 -7.38
CA PHE A 89 -9.35 1.38 -8.15
C PHE A 89 -9.07 1.57 -9.63
N PHE A 90 -9.68 0.71 -10.46
CA PHE A 90 -9.41 0.68 -11.90
C PHE A 90 -10.64 0.95 -12.74
N LYS A 91 -10.37 1.57 -13.91
CA LYS A 91 -11.30 1.73 -15.02
C LYS A 91 -10.59 1.33 -16.31
N PHE A 92 -10.73 0.08 -16.72
CA PHE A 92 -10.14 -0.43 -17.97
C PHE A 92 -11.00 -0.13 -19.20
N SER A 93 -12.32 0.02 -19.00
CA SER A 93 -13.28 0.33 -20.05
C SER A 93 -14.56 0.95 -19.47
N GLY A 94 -15.34 1.64 -20.30
CA GLY A 94 -16.62 2.21 -19.88
C GLY A 94 -16.50 3.41 -18.91
N PRO A 95 -17.63 3.95 -18.43
CA PRO A 95 -17.65 5.20 -17.69
C PRO A 95 -17.34 5.07 -16.20
N ARG A 96 -17.49 3.87 -15.59
CA ARG A 96 -17.40 3.68 -14.15
C ARG A 96 -16.16 2.87 -13.71
N ILE A 97 -15.79 2.99 -12.46
CA ILE A 97 -14.87 2.08 -11.77
C ILE A 97 -15.51 0.70 -11.72
N HIS A 98 -14.76 -0.34 -12.09
CA HIS A 98 -15.30 -1.71 -12.14
C HIS A 98 -14.34 -2.77 -11.59
N HIS A 99 -13.15 -2.39 -11.12
CA HIS A 99 -12.22 -3.31 -10.51
C HIS A 99 -11.47 -2.66 -9.36
N VAL A 100 -11.00 -3.48 -8.42
CA VAL A 100 -10.20 -3.05 -7.27
C VAL A 100 -9.19 -4.13 -6.92
N GLY A 101 -8.01 -3.71 -6.47
CA GLY A 101 -6.94 -4.58 -5.98
C GLY A 101 -6.25 -4.00 -4.76
N LEU A 102 -5.36 -4.79 -4.16
CA LEU A 102 -4.46 -4.39 -3.08
C LEU A 102 -3.10 -4.02 -3.66
N VAL A 103 -2.60 -2.82 -3.38
CA VAL A 103 -1.22 -2.46 -3.71
C VAL A 103 -0.27 -3.19 -2.75
N VAL A 104 0.71 -3.90 -3.29
CA VAL A 104 1.71 -4.64 -2.50
C VAL A 104 3.13 -4.15 -2.74
N GLY A 105 3.36 -3.40 -3.82
CA GLY A 105 4.64 -2.78 -4.15
C GLY A 105 4.46 -1.59 -5.07
N VAL A 106 5.45 -0.70 -5.07
CA VAL A 106 5.48 0.50 -5.93
C VAL A 106 6.85 0.56 -6.59
N GLY A 107 6.86 0.73 -7.91
CA GLY A 107 8.07 0.92 -8.70
C GLY A 107 7.94 2.10 -9.66
N PRO A 108 9.03 2.45 -10.36
CA PRO A 108 9.02 3.56 -11.32
C PRO A 108 8.01 3.30 -12.44
N GLY A 109 6.89 4.06 -12.44
CA GLY A 109 5.85 3.96 -13.48
C GLY A 109 4.92 2.75 -13.37
N PHE A 110 4.99 1.95 -12.31
CA PHE A 110 4.09 0.81 -12.09
C PHE A 110 3.81 0.57 -10.60
N ILE A 111 2.77 -0.21 -10.36
CA ILE A 111 2.48 -0.81 -9.06
C ILE A 111 2.40 -2.33 -9.19
N ASP A 112 2.84 -3.05 -8.17
CA ASP A 112 2.54 -4.46 -8.00
C ASP A 112 1.32 -4.62 -7.09
N THR A 113 0.40 -5.49 -7.48
CA THR A 113 -0.88 -5.70 -6.79
C THR A 113 -1.14 -7.17 -6.53
N ILE A 114 -2.07 -7.46 -5.61
CA ILE A 114 -2.81 -8.73 -5.55
C ILE A 114 -4.27 -8.38 -5.84
N GLU A 115 -4.88 -9.12 -6.75
CA GLU A 115 -6.23 -8.84 -7.24
C GLU A 115 -7.07 -10.11 -7.30
N GLY A 116 -8.27 -10.07 -6.74
CA GLY A 116 -9.29 -11.10 -6.92
C GLY A 116 -10.11 -10.86 -8.18
N ASN A 117 -10.74 -11.90 -8.71
CA ASN A 117 -11.58 -11.84 -9.91
C ASN A 117 -10.85 -11.28 -11.15
N THR A 118 -9.60 -11.70 -11.35
CA THR A 118 -8.76 -11.28 -12.48
C THR A 118 -8.09 -12.45 -13.15
N SER A 119 -7.62 -12.30 -14.39
CA SER A 119 -6.90 -13.33 -15.12
C SER A 119 -5.42 -13.36 -14.75
N ARG A 120 -4.78 -14.53 -14.81
CA ARG A 120 -3.37 -14.74 -14.48
C ARG A 120 -2.40 -13.91 -15.33
N GLY A 121 -2.71 -13.73 -16.61
CA GLY A 121 -1.88 -13.01 -17.58
C GLY A 121 -2.53 -11.72 -18.09
N SER A 122 -1.91 -11.10 -19.11
CA SER A 122 -2.48 -9.97 -19.83
C SER A 122 -3.64 -10.38 -20.74
N ALA A 123 -3.69 -11.65 -21.14
CA ALA A 123 -4.82 -12.26 -21.86
C ALA A 123 -5.98 -12.53 -20.86
N GLY A 124 -7.22 -12.48 -21.36
CA GLY A 124 -8.42 -12.69 -20.56
C GLY A 124 -8.92 -11.43 -19.85
N SER A 125 -10.00 -11.59 -19.11
CA SER A 125 -10.64 -10.45 -18.44
C SER A 125 -9.81 -9.95 -17.25
N GLN A 126 -9.65 -8.65 -17.18
CA GLN A 126 -8.96 -8.00 -16.07
C GLN A 126 -9.93 -7.53 -14.97
N ARG A 127 -11.21 -7.70 -15.17
CA ARG A 127 -12.30 -7.31 -14.26
C ARG A 127 -13.26 -8.45 -13.89
N ASP A 128 -13.16 -9.55 -14.61
CA ASP A 128 -14.02 -10.74 -14.51
C ASP A 128 -13.22 -11.95 -14.97
N GLY A 129 -12.08 -12.17 -14.35
CA GLY A 129 -11.20 -13.30 -14.59
C GLY A 129 -11.19 -14.23 -13.39
N GLY A 130 -10.98 -15.51 -13.67
CA GLY A 130 -11.31 -16.63 -12.79
C GLY A 130 -10.42 -16.85 -11.56
N GLY A 131 -9.70 -15.84 -11.01
CA GLY A 131 -8.82 -16.16 -9.90
C GLY A 131 -8.29 -14.99 -9.09
N VAL A 132 -7.40 -15.32 -8.14
CA VAL A 132 -6.63 -14.34 -7.36
C VAL A 132 -5.17 -14.39 -7.78
N TRP A 133 -4.65 -13.26 -8.28
CA TRP A 133 -3.31 -13.22 -8.86
C TRP A 133 -2.49 -12.00 -8.45
N ARG A 134 -1.16 -12.17 -8.42
CA ARG A 134 -0.23 -11.04 -8.43
C ARG A 134 -0.20 -10.42 -9.81
N ARG A 135 -0.30 -9.09 -9.87
CA ARG A 135 -0.34 -8.33 -11.12
C ARG A 135 0.65 -7.16 -11.06
N ARG A 136 1.15 -6.75 -12.23
CA ARG A 136 1.83 -5.46 -12.40
C ARG A 136 0.94 -4.55 -13.22
N ARG A 137 0.72 -3.33 -12.74
CA ARG A 137 -0.20 -2.36 -13.33
C ARG A 137 0.49 -1.01 -13.53
N SER A 138 0.34 -0.46 -14.74
CA SER A 138 0.82 0.88 -15.11
C SER A 138 -0.27 1.74 -15.74
N ALA A 139 -1.48 1.18 -15.96
CA ALA A 139 -2.57 1.86 -16.64
C ALA A 139 -3.93 1.51 -16.02
N GLY A 140 -4.96 2.29 -16.38
CA GLY A 140 -6.34 2.10 -15.92
C GLY A 140 -6.59 2.53 -14.48
N ILE A 141 -5.61 3.07 -13.79
CA ILE A 141 -5.70 3.50 -12.38
C ILE A 141 -6.50 4.81 -12.31
N VAL A 142 -7.55 4.80 -11.49
CA VAL A 142 -8.39 5.98 -11.22
C VAL A 142 -7.95 6.70 -9.95
N GLY A 143 -7.43 5.96 -8.99
CA GLY A 143 -6.94 6.48 -7.72
C GLY A 143 -6.88 5.41 -6.66
N TYR A 144 -6.53 5.83 -5.45
CA TYR A 144 -6.26 4.96 -4.31
C TYR A 144 -7.13 5.33 -3.12
N GLY A 145 -7.70 4.33 -2.46
CA GLY A 145 -8.30 4.46 -1.16
C GLY A 145 -7.29 4.03 -0.09
N TYR A 146 -7.12 4.84 0.95
CA TYR A 146 -6.14 4.59 2.00
C TYR A 146 -6.79 4.07 3.28
N PRO A 147 -6.68 2.76 3.58
CA PRO A 147 -7.10 2.21 4.86
C PRO A 147 -6.28 2.77 6.02
N LEU A 148 -6.87 2.86 7.19
CA LEU A 148 -6.13 3.13 8.43
C LEU A 148 -5.42 1.84 8.87
N LEU A 149 -4.14 1.77 8.58
CA LEU A 149 -3.25 0.67 8.93
C LEU A 149 -2.01 1.20 9.64
N GLU A 150 -1.48 0.45 10.56
CA GLU A 150 -0.15 0.71 11.12
C GLU A 150 0.89 0.49 10.02
N GLY A 151 1.77 1.47 9.82
CA GLY A 151 2.78 1.48 8.75
C GLY A 151 2.21 1.80 7.37
N GLY A 152 0.93 2.17 7.26
CA GLY A 152 0.31 2.66 6.03
C GLY A 152 0.31 4.18 5.99
N GLY A 153 0.82 4.77 4.92
CA GLY A 153 0.70 6.19 4.65
C GLY A 153 -0.74 6.57 4.35
N GLY A 154 -1.44 7.19 5.32
CA GLY A 154 -2.78 7.76 5.07
C GLY A 154 -2.67 8.96 4.15
N GLY A 155 -3.21 8.89 2.93
CA GLY A 155 -3.34 10.03 2.04
C GLY A 155 -4.44 10.96 2.51
N GLY A 156 -4.09 12.18 2.85
CA GLY A 156 -5.02 13.27 3.11
C GLY A 156 -4.59 14.15 4.28
N GLY A 157 -3.96 15.27 4.00
CA GLY A 157 -3.84 16.44 4.87
C GLY A 157 -3.25 16.24 6.27
N GLY A 158 -1.91 16.40 6.43
CA GLY A 158 -1.33 16.77 7.71
C GLY A 158 -1.26 15.71 8.79
N GLY A 159 -0.49 14.62 8.57
CA GLY A 159 -0.14 13.66 9.61
C GLY A 159 0.73 12.55 9.01
N GLY A 160 2.06 12.68 9.15
CA GLY A 160 3.03 11.90 8.39
C GLY A 160 3.15 10.44 8.81
N GLY A 161 2.49 9.55 8.11
CA GLY A 161 2.86 8.13 8.10
C GLY A 161 4.13 7.90 7.27
N ALA A 162 5.03 7.00 7.72
CA ALA A 162 6.25 6.68 7.01
C ALA A 162 5.94 6.06 5.63
N PRO A 163 6.66 6.43 4.56
CA PRO A 163 6.64 5.69 3.31
C PRO A 163 7.07 4.24 3.57
N PRO A 164 6.65 3.32 2.71
CA PRO A 164 7.06 1.93 2.81
C PRO A 164 8.57 1.81 2.93
N TRP A 165 9.02 0.93 3.80
CA TRP A 165 10.41 0.59 3.94
C TRP A 165 10.96 0.04 2.60
N PRO A 166 12.08 0.57 2.08
CA PRO A 166 12.59 0.18 0.76
C PRO A 166 13.15 -1.25 0.68
N GLY A 167 13.10 -2.00 1.79
CA GLY A 167 13.52 -3.41 1.82
C GLY A 167 15.03 -3.62 1.89
N ARG A 168 15.83 -2.56 2.03
CA ARG A 168 17.29 -2.64 2.18
C ARG A 168 17.79 -1.71 3.28
N LEU A 169 18.77 -2.15 4.04
CA LEU A 169 19.48 -1.28 4.98
C LEU A 169 20.26 -0.22 4.20
N ILE A 170 20.11 1.06 4.57
CA ILE A 170 20.88 2.15 4.00
C ILE A 170 22.02 2.50 4.95
N ARG A 171 23.25 2.37 4.50
CA ARG A 171 24.47 2.53 5.32
C ARG A 171 25.68 2.92 4.47
N GLN A 172 26.80 3.20 5.14
CA GLN A 172 28.13 3.30 4.56
C GLN A 172 29.16 2.67 5.53
N PRO A 173 30.40 2.32 5.08
CA PRO A 173 30.80 2.07 3.70
C PRO A 173 30.20 0.78 3.13
N PRO A 174 30.11 0.65 1.80
CA PRO A 174 30.30 1.67 0.78
C PRO A 174 29.15 2.68 0.77
N ILE A 175 29.35 3.88 0.17
CA ILE A 175 28.30 4.88 0.00
C ILE A 175 27.17 4.27 -0.84
N MET A 176 26.01 4.13 -0.23
CA MET A 176 24.81 3.64 -0.92
C MET A 176 24.09 4.79 -1.61
N GLN A 177 23.58 4.54 -2.81
CA GLN A 177 22.85 5.53 -3.60
C GLN A 177 21.46 5.02 -3.96
N GLY A 178 20.52 5.94 -4.16
CA GLY A 178 19.17 5.63 -4.63
C GLY A 178 18.15 6.70 -4.32
N GLU A 179 16.97 6.54 -4.89
CA GLU A 179 15.84 7.44 -4.64
C GLU A 179 15.31 7.31 -3.20
N ASP A 180 15.40 6.14 -2.61
CA ASP A 180 15.12 5.89 -1.20
C ASP A 180 16.03 6.71 -0.26
N VAL A 181 17.34 6.82 -0.61
CA VAL A 181 18.27 7.68 0.11
C VAL A 181 17.86 9.14 -0.03
N ARG A 182 17.58 9.60 -1.25
CA ARG A 182 17.13 10.97 -1.52
C ARG A 182 15.85 11.30 -0.76
N MET A 183 14.89 10.38 -0.74
CA MET A 183 13.61 10.54 -0.03
C MET A 183 13.83 10.72 1.47
N TRP A 184 14.68 9.89 2.08
CA TRP A 184 15.03 10.02 3.48
C TRP A 184 15.75 11.34 3.79
N GLN A 185 16.72 11.72 2.97
CA GLN A 185 17.45 12.99 3.12
C GLN A 185 16.50 14.19 3.02
N ALA A 186 15.59 14.21 2.03
CA ALA A 186 14.57 15.25 1.87
C ALA A 186 13.70 15.36 3.12
N ARG A 187 13.23 14.23 3.66
CA ARG A 187 12.44 14.22 4.88
C ARG A 187 13.23 14.73 6.09
N MET A 188 14.49 14.38 6.21
CA MET A 188 15.36 14.90 7.28
C MET A 188 15.54 16.43 7.16
N ALA A 189 15.72 16.94 5.93
CA ALA A 189 15.79 18.38 5.69
C ALA A 189 14.49 19.11 6.06
N GLU A 190 13.31 18.55 5.71
CA GLU A 190 12.00 19.07 6.13
C GLU A 190 11.85 19.12 7.67
N ARG A 191 12.47 18.19 8.38
CA ARG A 191 12.51 18.13 9.84
C ARG A 191 13.54 19.11 10.46
N GLY A 192 14.24 19.91 9.65
CA GLY A 192 15.23 20.89 10.09
C GLY A 192 16.65 20.35 10.23
N TRP A 193 16.94 19.11 9.82
CA TRP A 193 18.27 18.56 9.82
C TRP A 193 19.09 19.08 8.63
N LYS A 194 20.37 19.40 8.86
CA LYS A 194 21.27 19.85 7.80
C LYS A 194 21.77 18.66 6.96
N VAL A 195 20.96 18.26 5.99
CA VAL A 195 21.22 17.15 5.06
C VAL A 195 20.85 17.60 3.65
N THR A 196 21.72 17.34 2.68
CA THR A 196 21.44 17.57 1.26
C THR A 196 20.76 16.33 0.68
N ALA A 197 19.65 16.51 -0.04
CA ALA A 197 18.94 15.41 -0.70
C ALA A 197 19.57 15.08 -2.07
N ASP A 198 20.81 14.59 -2.06
CA ASP A 198 21.58 14.22 -3.25
C ASP A 198 21.42 12.75 -3.68
N GLY A 199 20.80 11.95 -2.82
CA GLY A 199 20.60 10.52 -3.06
C GLY A 199 21.82 9.65 -2.76
N ALA A 200 22.88 10.19 -2.14
CA ALA A 200 24.08 9.47 -1.75
C ALA A 200 24.21 9.43 -0.21
N TYR A 201 24.18 8.26 0.39
CA TYR A 201 24.31 8.09 1.84
C TYR A 201 25.79 8.11 2.25
N GLY A 202 26.37 9.31 2.27
CA GLY A 202 27.75 9.56 2.68
C GLY A 202 27.88 9.91 4.17
N PRO A 203 29.10 10.32 4.63
CA PRO A 203 29.37 10.62 6.04
C PRO A 203 28.48 11.68 6.65
N ALA A 204 28.04 12.69 5.87
CA ALA A 204 27.11 13.71 6.36
C ALA A 204 25.73 13.14 6.67
N SER A 205 25.22 12.25 5.81
CA SER A 205 23.94 11.55 6.02
C SER A 205 24.01 10.62 7.22
N GLU A 206 25.09 9.85 7.37
CA GLU A 206 25.30 8.98 8.53
C GLU A 206 25.38 9.78 9.84
N ALA A 207 26.10 10.88 9.85
CA ALA A 207 26.20 11.74 11.04
C ALA A 207 24.84 12.31 11.45
N ALA A 208 24.01 12.71 10.48
CA ALA A 208 22.62 13.14 10.74
C ALA A 208 21.77 11.98 11.24
N CYS A 209 21.91 10.78 10.67
CA CYS A 209 21.19 9.59 11.11
C CYS A 209 21.50 9.26 12.58
N ARG A 210 22.78 9.21 12.96
CA ARG A 210 23.19 8.94 14.36
C ARG A 210 22.63 9.95 15.35
N LYS A 211 22.65 11.24 14.99
CA LYS A 211 22.06 12.29 15.85
C LYS A 211 20.55 12.12 15.98
N PHE A 212 19.86 11.84 14.89
CA PHE A 212 18.42 11.57 14.88
C PHE A 212 18.08 10.33 15.71
N GLN A 213 18.82 9.25 15.56
CA GLN A 213 18.65 8.03 16.35
C GLN A 213 18.79 8.32 17.84
N ALA A 214 19.83 9.05 18.24
CA ALA A 214 20.04 9.45 19.62
C ALA A 214 18.89 10.32 20.16
N GLU A 215 18.42 11.31 19.37
CA GLU A 215 17.29 12.18 19.73
C GLU A 215 16.00 11.37 19.95
N LYS A 216 15.78 10.34 19.14
CA LYS A 216 14.55 9.53 19.20
C LYS A 216 14.66 8.25 20.04
N GLY A 217 15.77 8.06 20.77
CA GLY A 217 15.97 6.91 21.64
C GLY A 217 16.10 5.59 20.88
N LEU A 218 16.58 5.63 19.65
CA LEU A 218 16.84 4.46 18.80
C LEU A 218 18.27 3.94 19.03
N GLU A 219 18.56 2.74 18.53
CA GLU A 219 19.95 2.27 18.43
C GLU A 219 20.77 3.22 17.56
N VAL A 220 21.91 3.72 18.08
CA VAL A 220 22.75 4.72 17.41
C VAL A 220 23.83 4.04 16.58
N ASP A 221 23.40 3.37 15.52
CA ASP A 221 24.27 2.60 14.62
C ASP A 221 24.59 3.32 13.30
N GLY A 222 23.91 4.45 13.00
CA GLY A 222 24.06 5.20 11.76
C GLY A 222 23.49 4.45 10.55
N VAL A 223 22.72 3.40 10.75
CA VAL A 223 22.08 2.63 9.69
C VAL A 223 20.60 2.98 9.63
N ILE A 224 20.10 3.34 8.47
CA ILE A 224 18.67 3.47 8.29
C ILE A 224 18.10 2.08 8.05
N GLY A 225 17.60 1.49 9.12
CA GLY A 225 16.81 0.26 9.13
C GLY A 225 15.30 0.57 9.16
N PRO A 226 14.44 -0.46 9.21
CA PRO A 226 12.98 -0.29 9.22
C PRO A 226 12.50 0.66 10.33
N GLN A 227 13.08 0.55 11.51
CA GLN A 227 12.72 1.37 12.66
C GLN A 227 13.13 2.84 12.47
N THR A 228 14.39 3.11 12.09
CA THR A 228 14.87 4.47 11.80
C THR A 228 14.07 5.09 10.65
N TRP A 229 13.81 4.32 9.60
CA TRP A 229 12.96 4.75 8.50
C TRP A 229 11.58 5.18 8.99
N SER A 230 10.84 4.32 9.64
CA SER A 230 9.49 4.62 10.15
C SER A 230 9.50 5.85 11.06
N THR A 231 10.42 5.90 12.04
CA THR A 231 10.52 7.00 12.99
C THR A 231 10.80 8.34 12.34
N THR A 232 11.53 8.37 11.20
CA THR A 232 11.81 9.61 10.45
C THR A 232 10.53 10.32 9.99
N TRP A 233 9.47 9.59 9.69
CA TRP A 233 8.18 10.17 9.26
C TRP A 233 7.17 10.33 10.39
N THR A 234 7.19 9.45 11.38
CA THR A 234 6.11 9.36 12.39
C THR A 234 6.42 10.10 13.69
N ALA A 235 7.70 10.26 14.06
CA ALA A 235 8.04 10.95 15.30
C ALA A 235 7.77 12.46 15.23
N PRO A 236 7.38 13.09 16.33
CA PRO A 236 7.24 14.55 16.39
C PRO A 236 8.51 15.27 15.95
N VAL A 237 8.35 16.45 15.32
CA VAL A 237 9.45 17.40 15.09
C VAL A 237 9.69 18.11 16.41
N THR A 238 10.89 17.99 16.92
CA THR A 238 11.32 18.64 18.17
C THR A 238 12.13 19.88 17.86
#